data_db16b2e154f9890a28357096f080a694
#
_entry.id   db16b2e154f9890a28357096f080a694
#
_cell.length_a   1.000
_cell.length_b   1.000
_cell.length_c   1.000
_cell.angle_alpha   90.00
_cell.angle_beta   90.00
_cell.angle_gamma   90.00
#
_symmetry.space_group_name_H-M   'P 1'
#
loop_
_entity.id
_entity.type
_entity.pdbx_description
1 polymer ?
#
loop_
_entity_poly.entity_id
_entity_poly.type
_entity_poly.pdbx_seq_one_letter_code
_entity_poly.pdbx_strand_id
1 'polypeptide(L)'
;MIKKNKSSLFTKIFIVTFLLTSLCCMITYGVISWLIPKTYSTTLDASLDSAVNSLLTEVENLTPMESGNLFDEFVINQNGVLIQLFDSLNREIELPSQNSMTFPVFVTGGVAIECADPAAYRATHSYIFTFADSDDVYTLTVAGSAQEVNLLKDTLGGIFIILLFVILLVAVLASIVYSHYVTRPVLRINRVSKRMAELDFSWRCEENRTDELGTLAHSLNEMSQKLSASMTDLKCANEKLQADIERERALEQAQLDFFSAVSHELKTPITVIKGQTEGMILNVGDYQNRNKYLVRSLEIINTMENMVQEILTVSRMKSSKVGLKKETIQFSDILKQEYALFEDLIIQKGIDWNENISTDLSVIGDKALIQKVINNLISNAISYSPEGSTIYLTAFAEDRAVKFMLENTGVHIPDSEIPKLFDAFYRVERSRNKKTGGSGLGLYIVKTILEQHQAEYSIINTERGVLFTIQF
;
A
#
# COMPACT_ATOMS: atom_id res chain seq x y z
N MET A 1 -26.55 10.81 -22.40
CA MET A 1 -25.80 10.21 -21.24
C MET A 1 -26.71 10.15 -20.02
N ILE A 2 -27.38 9.02 -19.80
CA ILE A 2 -28.29 8.83 -18.67
C ILE A 2 -27.41 8.64 -17.44
N LYS A 3 -27.39 9.63 -16.53
CA LYS A 3 -26.81 9.50 -15.20
C LYS A 3 -27.53 8.35 -14.50
N LYS A 4 -26.95 7.16 -14.51
CA LYS A 4 -27.38 6.02 -13.73
C LYS A 4 -27.28 6.44 -12.27
N ASN A 5 -28.42 6.82 -11.68
CA ASN A 5 -28.56 7.17 -10.26
C ASN A 5 -28.17 5.88 -9.49
N LYS A 6 -26.92 5.73 -9.11
CA LYS A 6 -26.45 4.62 -8.26
C LYS A 6 -27.07 4.86 -6.89
N SER A 7 -28.28 4.32 -6.66
CA SER A 7 -28.85 4.26 -5.33
C SER A 7 -27.76 3.72 -4.39
N SER A 8 -27.51 4.42 -3.30
CA SER A 8 -26.56 4.02 -2.27
C SER A 8 -26.81 2.56 -1.86
N LEU A 9 -25.76 1.79 -1.59
CA LEU A 9 -25.84 0.43 -1.05
C LEU A 9 -26.76 0.41 0.16
N PHE A 10 -26.71 1.45 0.99
CA PHE A 10 -27.62 1.72 2.10
C PHE A 10 -29.09 1.68 1.66
N THR A 11 -29.46 2.46 0.64
CA THR A 11 -30.84 2.56 0.15
C THR A 11 -31.33 1.21 -0.40
N LYS A 12 -30.48 0.47 -1.08
CA LYS A 12 -30.85 -0.86 -1.61
C LYS A 12 -31.08 -1.86 -0.50
N ILE A 13 -30.21 -1.94 0.49
CA ILE A 13 -30.34 -2.87 1.62
C ILE A 13 -31.56 -2.47 2.45
N PHE A 14 -31.75 -1.17 2.72
CA PHE A 14 -32.94 -0.68 3.42
C PHE A 14 -34.23 -1.12 2.74
N ILE A 15 -34.33 -0.91 1.41
CA ILE A 15 -35.52 -1.29 0.66
C ILE A 15 -35.75 -2.80 0.70
N VAL A 16 -34.69 -3.60 0.52
CA VAL A 16 -34.81 -5.07 0.51
C VAL A 16 -35.22 -5.60 1.88
N THR A 17 -34.61 -5.15 2.97
CA THR A 17 -34.99 -5.58 4.33
C THR A 17 -36.38 -5.14 4.69
N PHE A 18 -36.76 -3.90 4.36
CA PHE A 18 -38.11 -3.37 4.56
C PHE A 18 -39.14 -4.19 3.81
N LEU A 19 -38.93 -4.44 2.52
CA LEU A 19 -39.87 -5.24 1.71
C LEU A 19 -39.98 -6.68 2.22
N LEU A 20 -38.88 -7.30 2.61
CA LEU A 20 -38.86 -8.69 3.09
C LEU A 20 -39.58 -8.83 4.42
N THR A 21 -39.35 -7.90 5.37
CA THR A 21 -40.04 -7.90 6.66
C THR A 21 -41.53 -7.58 6.49
N SER A 22 -41.89 -6.61 5.66
CA SER A 22 -43.29 -6.28 5.35
C SER A 22 -44.01 -7.47 4.69
N LEU A 23 -43.38 -8.14 3.73
CA LEU A 23 -43.93 -9.31 3.05
C LEU A 23 -44.16 -10.47 4.03
N CYS A 24 -43.17 -10.76 4.87
CA CYS A 24 -43.26 -11.81 5.88
C CYS A 24 -44.43 -11.56 6.84
N CYS A 25 -44.58 -10.32 7.35
CA CYS A 25 -45.65 -9.95 8.22
C CYS A 25 -47.04 -9.96 7.53
N MET A 26 -47.12 -9.55 6.27
CA MET A 26 -48.34 -9.65 5.46
C MET A 26 -48.78 -11.12 5.27
N ILE A 27 -47.83 -11.99 4.94
CA ILE A 27 -48.12 -13.43 4.77
C ILE A 27 -48.58 -14.02 6.10
N THR A 28 -47.90 -13.73 7.19
CA THR A 28 -48.26 -14.25 8.52
C THR A 28 -49.65 -13.78 8.95
N TYR A 29 -49.92 -12.51 8.78
CA TYR A 29 -51.27 -11.96 9.07
C TYR A 29 -52.31 -12.55 8.14
N GLY A 30 -52.06 -12.70 6.87
CA GLY A 30 -53.00 -13.31 5.92
C GLY A 30 -53.35 -14.78 6.30
N VAL A 31 -52.36 -15.56 6.73
CA VAL A 31 -52.57 -16.93 7.22
C VAL A 31 -53.42 -16.92 8.50
N ILE A 32 -53.12 -16.06 9.44
CA ILE A 32 -53.87 -15.92 10.71
C ILE A 32 -55.32 -15.54 10.42
N SER A 33 -55.53 -14.48 9.61
CA SER A 33 -56.85 -13.96 9.27
C SER A 33 -57.72 -14.96 8.50
N TRP A 34 -57.10 -15.87 7.75
CA TRP A 34 -57.78 -16.93 7.02
C TRP A 34 -58.05 -18.16 7.92
N LEU A 35 -57.09 -18.59 8.72
CA LEU A 35 -57.13 -19.84 9.47
C LEU A 35 -58.00 -19.70 10.75
N ILE A 36 -57.86 -18.63 11.50
CA ILE A 36 -58.56 -18.48 12.80
C ILE A 36 -60.10 -18.51 12.64
N PRO A 37 -60.75 -17.71 11.76
CA PRO A 37 -62.18 -17.76 11.60
C PRO A 37 -62.68 -19.13 11.11
N LYS A 38 -61.89 -19.82 10.24
CA LYS A 38 -62.24 -21.16 9.75
C LYS A 38 -62.18 -22.21 10.88
N THR A 39 -61.11 -22.20 11.67
CA THR A 39 -60.96 -23.15 12.79
C THR A 39 -61.99 -22.87 13.87
N TYR A 40 -62.26 -21.61 14.16
CA TYR A 40 -63.31 -21.22 15.13
C TYR A 40 -64.68 -21.66 14.68
N SER A 41 -65.04 -21.48 13.39
CA SER A 41 -66.31 -21.97 12.84
C SER A 41 -66.43 -23.48 12.98
N THR A 42 -65.39 -24.25 12.60
CA THR A 42 -65.47 -25.74 12.73
C THR A 42 -65.59 -26.22 14.17
N THR A 43 -64.97 -25.50 15.12
CA THR A 43 -65.08 -25.81 16.55
C THR A 43 -66.51 -25.53 17.08
N LEU A 44 -67.07 -24.42 16.66
CA LEU A 44 -68.44 -24.07 17.01
C LEU A 44 -69.45 -25.06 16.41
N ASP A 45 -69.26 -25.50 15.16
CA ASP A 45 -70.12 -26.47 14.52
C ASP A 45 -70.06 -27.84 15.23
N ALA A 46 -68.81 -28.29 15.59
CA ALA A 46 -68.67 -29.52 16.36
C ALA A 46 -69.28 -29.45 17.76
N SER A 47 -69.22 -28.31 18.43
CA SER A 47 -69.88 -28.12 19.72
C SER A 47 -71.42 -28.11 19.62
N LEU A 48 -71.94 -27.52 18.53
CA LEU A 48 -73.36 -27.51 18.21
C LEU A 48 -73.84 -28.92 17.90
N ASP A 49 -73.14 -29.66 17.08
CA ASP A 49 -73.47 -31.09 16.77
C ASP A 49 -73.53 -31.93 18.04
N SER A 50 -72.61 -31.77 18.96
CA SER A 50 -72.58 -32.47 20.25
C SER A 50 -73.81 -32.15 21.12
N ALA A 51 -74.13 -30.84 21.16
CA ALA A 51 -75.28 -30.36 21.94
C ALA A 51 -76.65 -30.83 21.37
N VAL A 52 -76.72 -30.81 20.01
CA VAL A 52 -77.95 -31.38 19.34
C VAL A 52 -78.11 -32.84 19.56
N ASN A 53 -77.01 -33.66 19.44
CA ASN A 53 -77.10 -35.09 19.71
C ASN A 53 -77.50 -35.42 21.15
N SER A 54 -77.01 -34.60 22.13
CA SER A 54 -77.48 -34.76 23.51
C SER A 54 -78.96 -34.45 23.67
N LEU A 55 -79.41 -33.37 23.05
CA LEU A 55 -80.80 -32.98 23.03
C LEU A 55 -81.70 -34.13 22.43
N LEU A 56 -81.32 -34.65 21.27
CA LEU A 56 -82.07 -35.66 20.60
C LEU A 56 -82.14 -36.96 21.40
N THR A 57 -81.06 -37.40 22.06
CA THR A 57 -81.01 -38.54 22.94
C THR A 57 -82.04 -38.46 24.10
N GLU A 58 -82.25 -37.21 24.59
CA GLU A 58 -83.27 -37.01 25.65
C GLU A 58 -84.65 -36.91 25.05
N VAL A 59 -84.85 -36.25 23.92
CA VAL A 59 -86.12 -36.08 23.23
C VAL A 59 -86.72 -37.39 22.71
N GLU A 60 -85.91 -38.33 22.24
CA GLU A 60 -86.33 -39.68 21.77
C GLU A 60 -87.03 -40.49 22.85
N ASN A 61 -86.81 -40.16 24.14
CA ASN A 61 -87.44 -40.86 25.27
C ASN A 61 -88.73 -40.16 25.81
N LEU A 62 -89.14 -39.10 25.19
CA LEU A 62 -90.24 -38.21 25.65
C LEU A 62 -91.35 -38.07 24.56
N THR A 63 -92.52 -37.72 24.99
CA THR A 63 -93.61 -37.35 24.09
C THR A 63 -93.40 -35.91 23.57
N PRO A 64 -94.01 -35.53 22.42
CA PRO A 64 -93.91 -34.17 21.91
C PRO A 64 -94.31 -33.09 22.92
N MET A 65 -95.29 -33.34 23.76
CA MET A 65 -95.75 -32.42 24.82
C MET A 65 -94.76 -32.24 25.98
N GLU A 66 -93.98 -33.29 26.30
CA GLU A 66 -92.98 -33.31 27.38
C GLU A 66 -91.65 -32.76 26.94
N SER A 67 -91.38 -32.85 25.66
CA SER A 67 -90.07 -32.35 25.09
C SER A 67 -89.98 -30.85 24.96
N GLY A 68 -91.05 -30.12 25.10
CA GLY A 68 -91.12 -28.67 24.92
C GLY A 68 -90.13 -27.84 25.76
N ASN A 69 -89.94 -28.21 27.01
CA ASN A 69 -89.01 -27.57 27.92
C ASN A 69 -87.55 -27.79 27.45
N LEU A 70 -87.21 -28.90 26.89
CA LEU A 70 -85.88 -29.20 26.43
C LEU A 70 -85.49 -28.37 25.16
N PHE A 71 -86.41 -28.24 24.22
CA PHE A 71 -86.19 -27.37 23.06
C PHE A 71 -86.08 -25.87 23.50
N ASP A 72 -86.92 -25.40 24.45
CA ASP A 72 -86.82 -24.03 24.98
C ASP A 72 -85.51 -23.80 25.68
N GLU A 73 -85.07 -24.74 26.55
CA GLU A 73 -83.77 -24.64 27.22
C GLU A 73 -82.56 -24.70 26.21
N PHE A 74 -82.69 -25.53 25.21
CA PHE A 74 -81.66 -25.65 24.15
C PHE A 74 -81.49 -24.30 23.39
N VAL A 75 -82.59 -23.67 22.97
CA VAL A 75 -82.52 -22.41 22.24
C VAL A 75 -82.00 -21.29 23.12
N ILE A 76 -82.39 -21.28 24.43
CA ILE A 76 -81.83 -20.28 25.37
C ILE A 76 -80.36 -20.43 25.62
N ASN A 77 -79.90 -21.71 25.77
CA ASN A 77 -78.52 -22.02 26.09
C ASN A 77 -77.59 -21.87 24.86
N GLN A 78 -78.12 -22.05 23.66
CA GLN A 78 -77.40 -21.93 22.39
C GLN A 78 -77.70 -20.57 21.71
N ASN A 79 -77.08 -19.51 22.14
CA ASN A 79 -77.29 -18.17 21.63
C ASN A 79 -77.27 -18.06 20.10
N GLY A 80 -78.35 -17.63 19.49
CA GLY A 80 -78.43 -17.33 18.07
C GLY A 80 -78.50 -18.54 17.15
N VAL A 81 -78.90 -19.71 17.66
CA VAL A 81 -79.15 -20.90 16.87
C VAL A 81 -80.57 -20.82 16.31
N LEU A 82 -80.73 -21.10 15.01
CA LEU A 82 -82.02 -21.31 14.38
C LEU A 82 -82.29 -22.79 14.34
N ILE A 83 -83.45 -23.19 14.85
CA ILE A 83 -83.95 -24.59 14.75
C ILE A 83 -85.33 -24.60 14.06
N GLN A 84 -85.48 -25.57 13.19
CA GLN A 84 -86.74 -25.89 12.50
C GLN A 84 -87.02 -27.37 12.56
N LEU A 85 -88.26 -27.70 12.82
CA LEU A 85 -88.73 -29.08 12.89
C LEU A 85 -89.60 -29.40 11.66
N PHE A 86 -89.35 -30.55 11.00
CA PHE A 86 -90.09 -31.02 9.84
C PHE A 86 -90.68 -32.40 10.11
N ASP A 87 -91.92 -32.66 9.60
CA ASP A 87 -92.54 -33.96 9.62
C ASP A 87 -91.99 -34.91 8.54
N SER A 88 -92.48 -36.14 8.50
CA SER A 88 -92.14 -37.19 7.50
C SER A 88 -92.53 -36.79 6.05
N LEU A 89 -93.35 -35.79 5.85
CA LEU A 89 -93.75 -35.23 4.56
C LEU A 89 -92.97 -33.95 4.24
N ASN A 90 -91.95 -33.64 5.00
CA ASN A 90 -91.14 -32.45 4.86
C ASN A 90 -91.90 -31.11 5.01
N ARG A 91 -92.97 -31.09 5.82
CA ARG A 91 -93.71 -29.91 6.21
C ARG A 91 -93.16 -29.40 7.53
N GLU A 92 -92.90 -28.12 7.61
CA GLU A 92 -92.49 -27.47 8.84
C GLU A 92 -93.65 -27.54 9.91
N ILE A 93 -93.31 -27.98 11.07
CA ILE A 93 -94.20 -28.06 12.19
C ILE A 93 -93.72 -27.16 13.34
N GLU A 94 -94.68 -26.57 14.13
CA GLU A 94 -94.33 -25.81 15.33
C GLU A 94 -93.52 -26.66 16.30
N LEU A 95 -92.42 -26.11 16.79
CA LEU A 95 -91.66 -26.71 17.87
C LEU A 95 -92.55 -26.93 19.10
N PRO A 96 -92.57 -28.05 19.77
CA PRO A 96 -93.21 -28.17 21.04
C PRO A 96 -92.54 -27.16 22.01
N SER A 97 -93.31 -26.17 22.50
CA SER A 97 -92.83 -25.22 23.48
C SER A 97 -93.91 -25.05 24.58
N GLN A 98 -93.45 -25.06 25.82
CA GLN A 98 -94.33 -24.85 26.96
C GLN A 98 -94.50 -23.34 27.33
N ASN A 99 -93.54 -22.51 26.95
CA ASN A 99 -93.55 -21.08 27.11
C ASN A 99 -94.01 -20.43 25.83
N SER A 100 -95.04 -19.66 25.84
CA SER A 100 -95.54 -18.81 24.72
C SER A 100 -94.48 -17.75 24.32
N MET A 101 -93.20 -18.08 24.29
CA MET A 101 -92.21 -17.24 23.73
C MET A 101 -92.39 -17.32 22.22
N THR A 102 -92.89 -16.24 21.66
CA THR A 102 -92.88 -16.01 20.19
C THR A 102 -91.45 -15.97 19.72
N PHE A 103 -90.92 -17.19 19.42
CA PHE A 103 -89.77 -17.21 18.54
C PHE A 103 -90.17 -16.48 17.27
N PRO A 104 -89.31 -15.76 16.62
CA PRO A 104 -89.65 -15.19 15.32
C PRO A 104 -89.92 -16.35 14.35
N VAL A 105 -91.16 -16.85 14.49
CA VAL A 105 -91.67 -17.87 13.54
C VAL A 105 -92.02 -17.05 12.29
N PHE A 106 -91.19 -17.13 11.35
CA PHE A 106 -91.57 -16.69 9.99
C PHE A 106 -92.36 -17.85 9.36
N VAL A 107 -93.70 -17.79 9.63
CA VAL A 107 -94.62 -18.66 8.94
C VAL A 107 -94.82 -18.14 7.53
N THR A 108 -94.19 -18.86 6.58
CA THR A 108 -94.63 -18.81 5.19
C THR A 108 -94.54 -20.19 4.61
N GLY A 109 -95.66 -20.65 4.13
CA GLY A 109 -95.85 -21.98 3.57
C GLY A 109 -94.85 -22.32 2.48
N GLY A 110 -94.22 -23.45 2.64
CA GLY A 110 -93.73 -24.29 1.58
C GLY A 110 -92.51 -23.89 0.78
N VAL A 111 -91.70 -22.90 1.20
CA VAL A 111 -90.45 -22.59 0.58
C VAL A 111 -89.38 -22.33 1.66
N ALA A 112 -88.30 -23.09 1.58
CA ALA A 112 -87.15 -22.98 2.46
C ALA A 112 -86.70 -21.52 2.63
N ILE A 113 -86.54 -21.10 3.92
CA ILE A 113 -85.66 -20.03 4.38
C ILE A 113 -85.54 -18.84 3.41
N GLU A 114 -86.61 -18.05 3.15
CA GLU A 114 -86.50 -16.85 2.29
C GLU A 114 -86.44 -15.52 3.06
N CYS A 115 -86.44 -15.50 4.37
CA CYS A 115 -86.49 -14.26 5.17
C CYS A 115 -85.35 -14.07 6.21
N ALA A 116 -84.45 -15.02 6.34
CA ALA A 116 -83.23 -14.80 7.10
C ALA A 116 -82.07 -14.60 6.13
N ASP A 117 -81.34 -13.52 6.28
CA ASP A 117 -80.13 -13.30 5.48
C ASP A 117 -79.27 -14.55 5.54
N PRO A 118 -79.05 -15.28 4.41
CA PRO A 118 -78.22 -16.52 4.40
C PRO A 118 -76.82 -16.26 4.97
N ALA A 119 -76.35 -15.03 4.96
CA ALA A 119 -75.10 -14.62 5.56
C ALA A 119 -75.14 -14.54 7.11
N ALA A 120 -76.31 -14.58 7.72
CA ALA A 120 -76.46 -14.51 9.18
C ALA A 120 -76.21 -15.88 9.85
N TYR A 121 -76.26 -16.96 9.10
CA TYR A 121 -76.13 -18.34 9.64
C TYR A 121 -74.96 -19.09 9.00
N ARG A 122 -74.43 -20.06 9.76
CA ARG A 122 -73.42 -21.01 9.30
C ARG A 122 -74.09 -22.18 8.59
N ALA A 123 -73.32 -23.25 8.30
CA ALA A 123 -73.87 -24.45 7.70
C ALA A 123 -75.07 -25.00 8.46
N THR A 124 -76.06 -25.43 7.72
CA THR A 124 -77.26 -26.02 8.27
C THR A 124 -77.09 -27.53 8.36
N HIS A 125 -77.27 -28.09 9.53
CA HIS A 125 -77.19 -29.51 9.79
C HIS A 125 -78.63 -30.09 10.02
N SER A 126 -78.93 -31.27 9.48
CA SER A 126 -80.25 -31.91 9.61
C SER A 126 -80.07 -33.28 10.32
N TYR A 127 -80.83 -33.42 11.36
CA TYR A 127 -80.82 -34.62 12.20
C TYR A 127 -82.18 -35.31 12.14
N ILE A 128 -82.20 -36.65 12.05
CA ILE A 128 -83.40 -37.43 11.98
C ILE A 128 -83.62 -38.14 13.35
N PHE A 129 -84.85 -38.04 13.89
CA PHE A 129 -85.16 -38.62 15.19
C PHE A 129 -86.67 -39.03 15.22
N THR A 130 -87.08 -39.78 16.26
CA THR A 130 -88.49 -40.15 16.53
C THR A 130 -88.85 -39.87 17.96
N PHE A 131 -90.12 -39.53 18.30
CA PHE A 131 -90.58 -39.34 19.67
C PHE A 131 -90.99 -40.74 20.23
N ALA A 132 -91.05 -40.90 21.56
CA ALA A 132 -91.31 -42.17 22.25
C ALA A 132 -92.65 -42.80 21.97
N ASP A 133 -93.68 -42.04 21.60
CA ASP A 133 -95.03 -42.45 21.39
C ASP A 133 -95.49 -42.44 19.88
N SER A 134 -94.55 -42.18 18.95
CA SER A 134 -94.84 -42.04 17.53
C SER A 134 -93.81 -42.83 16.69
N ASP A 135 -94.27 -43.58 15.72
CA ASP A 135 -93.41 -44.20 14.72
C ASP A 135 -93.08 -43.20 13.54
N ASP A 136 -93.58 -41.93 13.63
CA ASP A 136 -93.29 -40.90 12.64
C ASP A 136 -91.86 -40.38 12.75
N VAL A 137 -91.24 -40.24 11.64
CA VAL A 137 -89.84 -39.71 11.57
C VAL A 137 -89.89 -38.20 11.43
N TYR A 138 -89.16 -37.51 12.30
CA TYR A 138 -89.02 -36.10 12.32
C TYR A 138 -87.61 -35.65 11.91
N THR A 139 -87.49 -34.52 11.24
CA THR A 139 -86.19 -33.96 10.88
C THR A 139 -86.02 -32.61 11.59
N LEU A 140 -85.03 -32.57 12.47
CA LEU A 140 -84.63 -31.35 13.15
C LEU A 140 -83.48 -30.63 12.34
N THR A 141 -83.73 -29.44 11.83
CA THR A 141 -82.70 -28.65 11.10
C THR A 141 -82.20 -27.57 12.04
N VAL A 142 -80.90 -27.55 12.20
CA VAL A 142 -80.22 -26.60 13.12
C VAL A 142 -79.17 -25.82 12.35
N ALA A 143 -79.23 -24.50 12.48
CA ALA A 143 -78.22 -23.60 11.87
C ALA A 143 -77.64 -22.69 12.96
N GLY A 144 -76.33 -22.72 13.11
CA GLY A 144 -75.62 -21.84 14.06
C GLY A 144 -75.48 -20.41 13.56
N SER A 145 -75.47 -19.43 14.47
CA SER A 145 -75.26 -18.03 14.10
C SER A 145 -73.89 -17.78 13.54
N ALA A 146 -73.81 -17.06 12.41
CA ALA A 146 -72.57 -16.57 11.82
C ALA A 146 -72.04 -15.28 12.49
N GLN A 147 -72.81 -14.68 13.39
CA GLN A 147 -72.54 -13.36 13.98
C GLN A 147 -71.17 -13.37 14.72
N GLU A 148 -70.90 -14.39 15.52
CA GLU A 148 -69.64 -14.46 16.29
C GLU A 148 -68.41 -14.59 15.37
N VAL A 149 -68.50 -15.38 14.30
CA VAL A 149 -67.43 -15.55 13.31
C VAL A 149 -67.22 -14.25 12.52
N ASN A 150 -68.31 -13.53 12.18
CA ASN A 150 -68.23 -12.27 11.47
C ASN A 150 -67.65 -11.15 12.39
N LEU A 151 -68.06 -11.09 13.66
CA LEU A 151 -67.45 -10.20 14.64
C LEU A 151 -65.96 -10.46 14.82
N LEU A 152 -65.55 -11.70 14.83
CA LEU A 152 -64.13 -12.08 14.87
C LEU A 152 -63.38 -11.58 13.62
N LYS A 153 -63.93 -11.72 12.43
CA LYS A 153 -63.35 -11.21 11.18
C LYS A 153 -63.22 -9.68 11.22
N ASP A 154 -64.22 -8.96 11.65
CA ASP A 154 -64.22 -7.50 11.74
C ASP A 154 -63.20 -7.00 12.80
N THR A 155 -63.12 -7.71 13.93
CA THR A 155 -62.12 -7.41 14.97
C THR A 155 -60.69 -7.62 14.44
N LEU A 156 -60.43 -8.73 13.75
CA LEU A 156 -59.16 -9.00 13.11
C LEU A 156 -58.85 -7.90 12.06
N GLY A 157 -59.86 -7.48 11.27
CA GLY A 157 -59.70 -6.37 10.30
C GLY A 157 -59.29 -5.05 10.96
N GLY A 158 -59.88 -4.72 12.13
CA GLY A 158 -59.55 -3.53 12.91
C GLY A 158 -58.12 -3.59 13.48
N ILE A 159 -57.69 -4.77 13.97
CA ILE A 159 -56.32 -4.97 14.48
C ILE A 159 -55.27 -4.81 13.37
N PHE A 160 -55.62 -5.13 12.13
CA PHE A 160 -54.70 -5.04 10.99
C PHE A 160 -54.06 -3.67 10.83
N ILE A 161 -54.84 -2.60 10.99
CA ILE A 161 -54.34 -1.23 10.85
C ILE A 161 -53.29 -0.92 11.92
N ILE A 162 -53.53 -1.33 13.16
CA ILE A 162 -52.60 -1.13 14.27
C ILE A 162 -51.34 -1.94 14.01
N LEU A 163 -51.48 -3.20 13.59
CA LEU A 163 -50.38 -4.10 13.27
C LEU A 163 -49.50 -3.55 12.13
N LEU A 164 -50.13 -2.94 11.12
CA LEU A 164 -49.41 -2.29 10.01
C LEU A 164 -48.47 -1.20 10.51
N PHE A 165 -48.95 -0.32 11.43
CA PHE A 165 -48.09 0.71 12.01
C PHE A 165 -46.94 0.15 12.84
N VAL A 166 -47.18 -0.90 13.63
CA VAL A 166 -46.15 -1.57 14.42
C VAL A 166 -45.10 -2.18 13.52
N ILE A 167 -45.51 -2.88 12.44
CA ILE A 167 -44.60 -3.48 11.44
C ILE A 167 -43.72 -2.40 10.80
N LEU A 168 -44.31 -1.29 10.39
CA LEU A 168 -43.59 -0.18 9.78
C LEU A 168 -42.55 0.41 10.73
N LEU A 169 -42.94 0.62 12.00
CA LEU A 169 -42.01 1.10 13.03
C LEU A 169 -40.84 0.15 13.25
N VAL A 170 -41.12 -1.15 13.42
CA VAL A 170 -40.10 -2.18 13.62
C VAL A 170 -39.17 -2.27 12.39
N ALA A 171 -39.72 -2.22 11.17
CA ALA A 171 -38.94 -2.23 9.96
C ALA A 171 -38.00 -1.04 9.84
N VAL A 172 -38.46 0.15 10.20
CA VAL A 172 -37.64 1.38 10.25
C VAL A 172 -36.52 1.24 11.28
N LEU A 173 -36.80 0.81 12.49
CA LEU A 173 -35.83 0.62 13.56
C LEU A 173 -34.78 -0.45 13.16
N ALA A 174 -35.23 -1.58 12.67
CA ALA A 174 -34.34 -2.65 12.20
C ALA A 174 -33.40 -2.17 11.09
N SER A 175 -33.93 -1.37 10.16
CA SER A 175 -33.13 -0.80 9.07
C SER A 175 -32.07 0.19 9.56
N ILE A 176 -32.40 1.03 10.54
CA ILE A 176 -31.42 1.96 11.15
C ILE A 176 -30.29 1.18 11.84
N VAL A 177 -30.66 0.16 12.62
CA VAL A 177 -29.70 -0.70 13.31
C VAL A 177 -28.78 -1.40 12.30
N TYR A 178 -29.34 -2.05 11.29
CA TYR A 178 -28.59 -2.75 10.27
C TYR A 178 -27.64 -1.81 9.51
N SER A 179 -28.11 -0.61 9.19
CA SER A 179 -27.30 0.42 8.56
C SER A 179 -26.10 0.81 9.40
N HIS A 180 -26.29 0.97 10.69
CA HIS A 180 -25.20 1.40 11.58
C HIS A 180 -24.15 0.29 11.79
N TYR A 181 -24.61 -0.94 12.02
CA TYR A 181 -23.74 -2.04 12.39
C TYR A 181 -23.08 -2.76 11.21
N VAL A 182 -23.69 -2.75 10.02
CA VAL A 182 -23.19 -3.49 8.86
C VAL A 182 -22.82 -2.58 7.70
N THR A 183 -23.77 -1.74 7.25
CA THR A 183 -23.56 -1.00 6.00
C THR A 183 -22.47 0.06 6.11
N ARG A 184 -22.45 0.84 7.17
CA ARG A 184 -21.44 1.90 7.36
C ARG A 184 -20.02 1.37 7.46
N PRO A 185 -19.70 0.33 8.27
CA PRO A 185 -18.37 -0.28 8.32
C PRO A 185 -17.91 -0.84 6.97
N VAL A 186 -18.76 -1.56 6.25
CA VAL A 186 -18.43 -2.08 4.91
C VAL A 186 -18.07 -0.96 3.94
N LEU A 187 -18.82 0.16 3.95
CA LEU A 187 -18.51 1.32 3.10
C LEU A 187 -17.20 2.01 3.50
N ARG A 188 -16.84 2.01 4.79
CA ARG A 188 -15.55 2.53 5.27
C ARG A 188 -14.40 1.66 4.77
N ILE A 189 -14.49 0.34 4.95
CA ILE A 189 -13.49 -0.62 4.46
C ILE A 189 -13.30 -0.47 2.95
N ASN A 190 -14.39 -0.42 2.18
CA ASN A 190 -14.31 -0.21 0.72
C ASN A 190 -13.62 1.12 0.34
N ARG A 191 -13.85 2.20 1.11
CA ARG A 191 -13.20 3.49 0.87
C ARG A 191 -11.70 3.44 1.14
N VAL A 192 -11.28 2.80 2.24
CA VAL A 192 -9.86 2.59 2.56
C VAL A 192 -9.19 1.73 1.50
N SER A 193 -9.82 0.59 1.12
CA SER A 193 -9.31 -0.28 0.05
C SER A 193 -9.13 0.47 -1.29
N LYS A 194 -10.05 1.36 -1.63
CA LYS A 194 -9.94 2.17 -2.85
C LYS A 194 -8.76 3.14 -2.80
N ARG A 195 -8.51 3.78 -1.65
CA ARG A 195 -7.35 4.66 -1.47
C ARG A 195 -6.03 3.90 -1.50
N MET A 196 -5.99 2.71 -0.91
CA MET A 196 -4.83 1.83 -1.03
C MET A 196 -4.52 1.47 -2.49
N ALA A 197 -5.53 1.24 -3.31
CA ALA A 197 -5.35 1.02 -4.75
C ALA A 197 -4.80 2.27 -5.49
N GLU A 198 -4.98 3.46 -4.94
CA GLU A 198 -4.39 4.73 -5.40
C GLU A 198 -3.03 5.02 -4.73
N LEU A 199 -2.45 4.01 -4.03
CA LEU A 199 -1.18 4.09 -3.29
C LEU A 199 -1.20 5.07 -2.09
N ASP A 200 -2.38 5.45 -1.61
CA ASP A 200 -2.54 6.24 -0.39
C ASP A 200 -2.74 5.31 0.82
N PHE A 201 -1.66 5.05 1.55
CA PHE A 201 -1.62 4.18 2.73
C PHE A 201 -1.79 4.94 4.05
N SER A 202 -2.15 6.22 4.03
CA SER A 202 -2.33 7.05 5.24
C SER A 202 -3.58 6.71 6.02
N TRP A 203 -4.56 6.05 5.38
CA TRP A 203 -5.85 5.71 5.95
C TRP A 203 -5.85 4.31 6.56
N ARG A 204 -6.51 4.19 7.74
CA ARG A 204 -6.70 2.92 8.44
C ARG A 204 -8.17 2.66 8.72
N CYS A 205 -8.54 1.40 8.76
CA CYS A 205 -9.83 0.95 9.27
C CYS A 205 -9.82 0.92 10.80
N GLU A 206 -10.97 1.23 11.42
CA GLU A 206 -11.16 1.08 12.86
C GLU A 206 -11.18 -0.41 13.23
N GLU A 207 -10.37 -0.83 14.20
CA GLU A 207 -10.22 -2.22 14.64
C GLU A 207 -11.03 -2.55 15.91
N ASN A 208 -11.92 -1.64 16.39
CA ASN A 208 -12.64 -1.80 17.64
C ASN A 208 -13.78 -2.85 17.60
N ARG A 209 -13.76 -3.76 16.63
CA ARG A 209 -14.77 -4.81 16.42
C ARG A 209 -14.13 -6.19 16.57
N THR A 210 -14.90 -7.11 17.17
CA THR A 210 -14.50 -8.52 17.38
C THR A 210 -15.17 -9.50 16.42
N ASP A 211 -15.92 -8.99 15.43
CA ASP A 211 -16.59 -9.76 14.40
C ASP A 211 -15.74 -9.91 13.12
N GLU A 212 -16.32 -10.54 12.08
CA GLU A 212 -15.67 -10.78 10.79
C GLU A 212 -15.25 -9.48 10.10
N LEU A 213 -16.00 -8.40 10.31
CA LEU A 213 -15.65 -7.08 9.77
C LEU A 213 -14.45 -6.47 10.49
N GLY A 214 -14.29 -6.73 11.78
CA GLY A 214 -13.11 -6.36 12.55
C GLY A 214 -11.87 -7.12 12.08
N THR A 215 -12.00 -8.43 11.87
CA THR A 215 -10.92 -9.27 11.32
C THR A 215 -10.50 -8.80 9.92
N LEU A 216 -11.46 -8.46 9.07
CA LEU A 216 -11.19 -7.92 7.73
C LEU A 216 -10.50 -6.55 7.80
N ALA A 217 -10.92 -5.67 8.71
CA ALA A 217 -10.31 -4.36 8.93
C ALA A 217 -8.85 -4.50 9.37
N HIS A 218 -8.57 -5.41 10.31
CA HIS A 218 -7.22 -5.72 10.79
C HIS A 218 -6.33 -6.25 9.66
N SER A 219 -6.79 -7.24 8.91
CA SER A 219 -6.05 -7.82 7.78
C SER A 219 -5.75 -6.78 6.70
N LEU A 220 -6.69 -5.87 6.43
CA LEU A 220 -6.49 -4.78 5.47
C LEU A 220 -5.45 -3.76 5.97
N ASN A 221 -5.48 -3.42 7.27
CA ASN A 221 -4.48 -2.55 7.88
C ASN A 221 -3.08 -3.17 7.85
N GLU A 222 -2.96 -4.47 8.15
CA GLU A 222 -1.70 -5.20 8.09
C GLU A 222 -1.14 -5.24 6.65
N MET A 223 -2.01 -5.52 5.67
CA MET A 223 -1.64 -5.46 4.24
C MET A 223 -1.16 -4.06 3.83
N SER A 224 -1.89 -3.01 4.26
CA SER A 224 -1.53 -1.61 4.02
C SER A 224 -0.14 -1.28 4.57
N GLN A 225 0.15 -1.71 5.78
CA GLN A 225 1.43 -1.47 6.43
C GLN A 225 2.59 -2.19 5.72
N LYS A 226 2.39 -3.48 5.38
CA LYS A 226 3.40 -4.27 4.65
C LYS A 226 3.68 -3.68 3.26
N LEU A 227 2.63 -3.29 2.55
CA LEU A 227 2.77 -2.70 1.22
C LEU A 227 3.44 -1.33 1.27
N SER A 228 3.09 -0.48 2.24
CA SER A 228 3.74 0.83 2.47
C SER A 228 5.23 0.67 2.79
N ALA A 229 5.59 -0.29 3.67
CA ALA A 229 6.99 -0.59 3.98
C ALA A 229 7.75 -1.05 2.74
N SER A 230 7.20 -2.03 1.99
CA SER A 230 7.82 -2.53 0.76
C SER A 230 8.01 -1.45 -0.31
N MET A 231 7.05 -0.52 -0.45
CA MET A 231 7.17 0.62 -1.37
C MET A 231 8.29 1.58 -0.95
N THR A 232 8.43 1.82 0.36
CA THR A 232 9.51 2.66 0.90
C THR A 232 10.88 2.01 0.68
N ASP A 233 11.01 0.71 0.96
CA ASP A 233 12.23 -0.04 0.74
C ASP A 233 12.62 -0.07 -0.75
N LEU A 234 11.64 -0.30 -1.64
CA LEU A 234 11.86 -0.27 -3.09
C LEU A 234 12.33 1.12 -3.57
N LYS A 235 11.73 2.20 -3.04
CA LYS A 235 12.13 3.56 -3.37
C LYS A 235 13.57 3.84 -2.93
N CYS A 236 13.91 3.48 -1.69
CA CYS A 236 15.27 3.63 -1.16
C CYS A 236 16.30 2.81 -1.97
N ALA A 237 15.96 1.56 -2.32
CA ALA A 237 16.83 0.72 -3.15
C ALA A 237 17.01 1.30 -4.56
N ASN A 238 15.96 1.87 -5.16
CA ASN A 238 16.04 2.50 -6.48
C ASN A 238 16.88 3.78 -6.46
N GLU A 239 16.73 4.63 -5.44
CA GLU A 239 17.55 5.82 -5.25
C GLU A 239 19.04 5.46 -5.08
N LYS A 240 19.34 4.41 -4.30
CA LYS A 240 20.71 3.91 -4.14
C LYS A 240 21.27 3.38 -5.44
N LEU A 241 20.50 2.57 -6.17
CA LEU A 241 20.91 2.03 -7.47
C LEU A 241 21.21 3.15 -8.48
N GLN A 242 20.39 4.19 -8.48
CA GLN A 242 20.58 5.34 -9.37
C GLN A 242 21.86 6.11 -9.04
N ALA A 243 22.15 6.31 -7.75
CA ALA A 243 23.40 6.92 -7.30
C ALA A 243 24.62 6.06 -7.68
N ASP A 244 24.53 4.73 -7.57
CA ASP A 244 25.60 3.80 -7.96
C ASP A 244 25.85 3.84 -9.47
N ILE A 245 24.77 3.88 -10.29
CA ILE A 245 24.88 4.03 -11.76
C ILE A 245 25.55 5.36 -12.16
N GLU A 246 25.16 6.47 -11.52
CA GLU A 246 25.76 7.78 -11.78
C GLU A 246 27.24 7.79 -11.43
N ARG A 247 27.60 7.16 -10.31
CA ARG A 247 29.00 7.02 -9.90
C ARG A 247 29.81 6.16 -10.89
N GLU A 248 29.25 5.06 -11.34
CA GLU A 248 29.90 4.17 -12.34
C GLU A 248 30.12 4.92 -13.66
N ARG A 249 29.13 5.65 -14.15
CA ARG A 249 29.24 6.47 -15.36
C ARG A 249 30.30 7.56 -15.23
N ALA A 250 30.40 8.22 -14.08
CA ALA A 250 31.43 9.22 -13.83
C ALA A 250 32.83 8.61 -13.85
N LEU A 251 33.01 7.40 -13.30
CA LEU A 251 34.26 6.67 -13.34
C LEU A 251 34.64 6.24 -14.78
N GLU A 252 33.67 5.75 -15.53
CA GLU A 252 33.84 5.38 -16.94
C GLU A 252 34.27 6.56 -17.80
N GLN A 253 33.57 7.71 -17.63
CA GLN A 253 33.88 8.94 -18.35
C GLN A 253 35.30 9.43 -18.01
N ALA A 254 35.66 9.45 -16.74
CA ALA A 254 37.01 9.84 -16.30
C ALA A 254 38.09 8.90 -16.88
N GLN A 255 37.75 7.63 -17.07
CA GLN A 255 38.67 6.69 -17.72
C GLN A 255 38.83 6.95 -19.23
N LEU A 256 37.73 7.25 -19.93
CA LEU A 256 37.77 7.61 -21.36
C LEU A 256 38.56 8.90 -21.59
N ASP A 257 38.31 9.92 -20.75
CA ASP A 257 39.05 11.19 -20.82
C ASP A 257 40.53 11.00 -20.57
N PHE A 258 40.91 10.15 -19.61
CA PHE A 258 42.33 9.79 -19.37
C PHE A 258 42.96 9.16 -20.60
N PHE A 259 42.34 8.13 -21.22
CA PHE A 259 42.90 7.48 -22.40
C PHE A 259 42.96 8.41 -23.63
N SER A 260 42.00 9.29 -23.78
CA SER A 260 42.00 10.33 -24.81
C SER A 260 43.19 11.27 -24.65
N ALA A 261 43.41 11.75 -23.41
CA ALA A 261 44.56 12.61 -23.10
C ALA A 261 45.89 11.90 -23.30
N VAL A 262 46.05 10.64 -22.87
CA VAL A 262 47.21 9.80 -23.12
C VAL A 262 47.52 9.71 -24.62
N SER A 263 46.48 9.43 -25.43
CA SER A 263 46.66 9.27 -26.89
C SER A 263 47.14 10.59 -27.52
N HIS A 264 46.61 11.70 -27.07
CA HIS A 264 47.01 13.03 -27.58
C HIS A 264 48.45 13.36 -27.20
N GLU A 265 48.83 13.17 -25.93
CA GLU A 265 50.19 13.52 -25.45
C GLU A 265 51.29 12.57 -25.97
N LEU A 266 50.95 11.33 -26.33
CA LEU A 266 51.88 10.41 -27.03
C LEU A 266 52.02 10.75 -28.51
N LYS A 267 50.95 11.20 -29.19
CA LYS A 267 50.99 11.52 -30.62
C LYS A 267 51.96 12.65 -30.95
N THR A 268 52.01 13.67 -30.10
CA THR A 268 52.82 14.87 -30.30
C THR A 268 54.34 14.55 -30.39
N PRO A 269 54.99 13.85 -29.42
CA PRO A 269 56.40 13.52 -29.47
C PRO A 269 56.70 12.56 -30.61
N ILE A 270 55.82 11.58 -30.90
CA ILE A 270 55.97 10.66 -32.05
C ILE A 270 56.03 11.46 -33.36
N THR A 271 55.17 12.46 -33.53
CA THR A 271 55.14 13.30 -34.73
C THR A 271 56.44 14.12 -34.88
N VAL A 272 56.95 14.62 -33.74
CA VAL A 272 58.23 15.38 -33.72
C VAL A 272 59.40 14.46 -34.09
N ILE A 273 59.51 13.28 -33.49
CA ILE A 273 60.59 12.30 -33.84
C ILE A 273 60.51 11.92 -35.30
N LYS A 274 59.30 11.62 -35.79
CA LYS A 274 59.08 11.29 -37.21
C LYS A 274 59.57 12.42 -38.13
N GLY A 275 59.14 13.66 -37.88
CA GLY A 275 59.55 14.81 -38.67
C GLY A 275 61.08 15.09 -38.63
N GLN A 276 61.70 14.94 -37.44
CA GLN A 276 63.16 15.05 -37.30
C GLN A 276 63.85 13.96 -38.09
N THR A 277 63.38 12.73 -38.03
CA THR A 277 63.97 11.58 -38.75
C THR A 277 63.85 11.72 -40.28
N GLU A 278 62.63 12.12 -40.74
CA GLU A 278 62.38 12.42 -42.17
C GLU A 278 63.27 13.57 -42.65
N GLY A 279 63.38 14.66 -41.88
CA GLY A 279 64.27 15.76 -42.22
C GLY A 279 65.74 15.40 -42.27
N MET A 280 66.24 14.54 -41.38
CA MET A 280 67.56 13.97 -41.38
C MET A 280 67.83 13.02 -42.57
N ILE A 281 66.84 12.24 -42.96
CA ILE A 281 66.95 11.31 -44.16
C ILE A 281 67.04 12.17 -45.42
N LEU A 282 66.18 13.16 -45.56
CA LEU A 282 66.14 14.01 -46.75
C LEU A 282 67.28 15.07 -46.77
N ASN A 283 68.04 15.21 -45.69
CA ASN A 283 69.19 16.12 -45.57
C ASN A 283 68.77 17.58 -45.80
N VAL A 284 67.56 18.06 -45.30
CA VAL A 284 66.96 19.37 -45.60
C VAL A 284 67.21 20.32 -44.45
N GLY A 285 67.55 21.55 -44.74
CA GLY A 285 67.61 22.64 -43.78
C GLY A 285 68.50 22.40 -42.55
N ASP A 286 68.00 22.71 -41.37
CA ASP A 286 68.72 22.56 -40.10
C ASP A 286 68.96 21.08 -39.72
N TYR A 287 68.24 20.12 -40.30
CA TYR A 287 68.38 18.69 -40.04
C TYR A 287 69.64 18.09 -40.63
N GLN A 288 70.46 18.83 -41.40
CA GLN A 288 71.77 18.47 -41.84
C GLN A 288 72.74 18.15 -40.69
N ASN A 289 72.55 18.81 -39.51
CA ASN A 289 73.28 18.46 -38.30
C ASN A 289 72.63 17.23 -37.62
N ARG A 290 72.86 16.06 -38.18
CA ARG A 290 72.28 14.79 -37.73
C ARG A 290 72.58 14.50 -36.26
N ASN A 291 73.77 14.77 -35.75
CA ASN A 291 74.15 14.47 -34.38
C ASN A 291 73.27 15.27 -33.38
N LYS A 292 73.02 16.58 -33.63
CA LYS A 292 72.18 17.40 -32.83
C LYS A 292 70.75 16.86 -32.74
N TYR A 293 70.18 16.43 -33.87
CA TYR A 293 68.80 15.97 -33.90
C TYR A 293 68.65 14.54 -33.41
N LEU A 294 69.67 13.66 -33.55
CA LEU A 294 69.73 12.33 -32.94
C LEU A 294 69.68 12.44 -31.39
N VAL A 295 70.52 13.35 -30.80
CA VAL A 295 70.50 13.60 -29.34
C VAL A 295 69.14 14.09 -28.91
N ARG A 296 68.55 15.03 -29.63
CA ARG A 296 67.24 15.57 -29.32
C ARG A 296 66.09 14.52 -29.46
N SER A 297 66.18 13.64 -30.47
CA SER A 297 65.25 12.54 -30.63
C SER A 297 65.37 11.54 -29.49
N LEU A 298 66.57 11.28 -28.99
CA LEU A 298 66.83 10.42 -27.85
C LEU A 298 66.22 11.02 -26.55
N GLU A 299 66.37 12.31 -26.33
CA GLU A 299 65.74 13.04 -25.20
C GLU A 299 64.21 12.89 -25.22
N ILE A 300 63.62 13.02 -26.41
CA ILE A 300 62.16 12.84 -26.57
C ILE A 300 61.73 11.40 -26.30
N ILE A 301 62.52 10.41 -26.78
CA ILE A 301 62.27 8.99 -26.54
C ILE A 301 62.32 8.70 -25.03
N ASN A 302 63.32 9.16 -24.31
CA ASN A 302 63.46 9.01 -22.87
C ASN A 302 62.28 9.65 -22.13
N THR A 303 61.79 10.83 -22.57
CA THR A 303 60.61 11.44 -22.02
C THR A 303 59.35 10.59 -22.24
N MET A 304 59.19 9.98 -23.43
CA MET A 304 58.10 9.07 -23.72
C MET A 304 58.18 7.80 -22.89
N GLU A 305 59.38 7.23 -22.68
CA GLU A 305 59.56 6.04 -21.83
C GLU A 305 59.10 6.31 -20.40
N ASN A 306 59.49 7.46 -19.81
CA ASN A 306 59.01 7.88 -18.49
C ASN A 306 57.50 8.06 -18.46
N MET A 307 56.89 8.65 -19.49
CA MET A 307 55.42 8.84 -19.58
C MET A 307 54.71 7.46 -19.64
N VAL A 308 55.20 6.49 -20.40
CA VAL A 308 54.64 5.14 -20.45
C VAL A 308 54.72 4.45 -19.09
N GLN A 309 55.83 4.59 -18.35
CA GLN A 309 55.98 4.04 -17.00
C GLN A 309 55.00 4.68 -16.02
N GLU A 310 54.73 5.98 -16.13
CA GLU A 310 53.75 6.68 -15.34
C GLU A 310 52.34 6.17 -15.65
N ILE A 311 51.96 6.02 -16.93
CA ILE A 311 50.67 5.47 -17.36
C ILE A 311 50.47 4.06 -16.83
N LEU A 312 51.51 3.18 -16.94
CA LEU A 312 51.44 1.82 -16.40
C LEU A 312 51.25 1.82 -14.88
N THR A 313 51.89 2.75 -14.16
CA THR A 313 51.71 2.90 -12.72
C THR A 313 50.27 3.24 -12.40
N VAL A 314 49.67 4.24 -13.04
CA VAL A 314 48.25 4.62 -12.89
C VAL A 314 47.29 3.46 -13.23
N SER A 315 47.57 2.74 -14.34
CA SER A 315 46.77 1.61 -14.78
C SER A 315 46.74 0.47 -13.75
N ARG A 316 47.91 0.15 -13.17
CA ARG A 316 48.02 -0.88 -12.11
C ARG A 316 47.29 -0.46 -10.86
N MET A 317 47.34 0.81 -10.48
CA MET A 317 46.68 1.31 -9.31
C MET A 317 45.13 1.32 -9.45
N LYS A 318 44.60 1.59 -10.65
CA LYS A 318 43.16 1.53 -10.94
C LYS A 318 42.62 0.10 -11.06
N SER A 319 43.48 -0.90 -11.23
CA SER A 319 43.06 -2.29 -11.27
C SER A 319 42.81 -2.81 -9.85
N SER A 320 41.56 -3.08 -9.54
CA SER A 320 41.08 -3.56 -8.21
C SER A 320 41.74 -4.89 -7.75
N LYS A 321 42.58 -5.49 -8.54
CA LYS A 321 43.21 -6.82 -8.27
C LYS A 321 44.53 -6.74 -7.48
N VAL A 322 45.15 -5.56 -7.39
CA VAL A 322 46.42 -5.40 -6.68
C VAL A 322 46.20 -4.58 -5.44
N GLY A 323 45.99 -5.24 -4.29
CA GLY A 323 45.91 -4.58 -2.99
C GLY A 323 47.24 -3.88 -2.67
N LEU A 324 47.18 -2.74 -1.94
CA LEU A 324 48.32 -2.05 -1.37
C LEU A 324 49.16 -3.03 -0.50
N LYS A 325 50.46 -3.06 -0.67
CA LYS A 325 51.36 -3.70 0.28
C LYS A 325 51.55 -2.77 1.50
N LYS A 326 50.60 -2.80 2.41
CA LYS A 326 50.68 -1.98 3.62
C LYS A 326 51.75 -2.51 4.55
N GLU A 327 52.78 -1.74 4.80
CA GLU A 327 53.82 -1.96 5.79
C GLU A 327 54.05 -0.71 6.62
N THR A 328 54.65 -0.85 7.81
CA THR A 328 55.08 0.30 8.60
C THR A 328 56.37 0.85 8.03
N ILE A 329 56.36 2.09 7.59
CA ILE A 329 57.43 2.74 6.86
C ILE A 329 58.05 3.84 7.70
N GLN A 330 59.33 3.91 7.81
CA GLN A 330 60.01 5.07 8.40
C GLN A 330 60.00 6.22 7.39
N PHE A 331 59.06 7.11 7.57
CA PHE A 331 58.83 8.22 6.63
C PHE A 331 59.98 9.20 6.57
N SER A 332 60.61 9.48 7.72
CA SER A 332 61.82 10.32 7.81
C SER A 332 62.98 9.79 6.94
N ASP A 333 63.12 8.43 6.80
CA ASP A 333 64.17 7.89 5.96
C ASP A 333 63.86 8.07 4.48
N ILE A 334 62.61 7.95 4.08
CA ILE A 334 62.17 8.24 2.69
C ILE A 334 62.51 9.68 2.32
N LEU A 335 62.17 10.63 3.19
CA LEU A 335 62.41 12.05 2.93
C LEU A 335 63.91 12.34 2.73
N LYS A 336 64.77 11.76 3.56
CA LYS A 336 66.22 11.90 3.42
C LYS A 336 66.76 11.23 2.14
N GLN A 337 66.25 10.05 1.79
CA GLN A 337 66.68 9.33 0.57
C GLN A 337 66.28 10.13 -0.69
N GLU A 338 65.05 10.61 -0.72
CA GLU A 338 64.58 11.38 -1.88
C GLU A 338 65.29 12.73 -1.99
N TYR A 339 65.57 13.46 -0.89
CA TYR A 339 66.36 14.66 -0.89
C TYR A 339 67.75 14.44 -1.51
N ALA A 340 68.46 13.39 -1.11
CA ALA A 340 69.81 13.04 -1.61
C ALA A 340 69.84 12.84 -3.14
N LEU A 341 68.74 12.39 -3.77
CA LEU A 341 68.63 12.24 -5.23
C LEU A 341 68.61 13.59 -5.96
N PHE A 342 68.19 14.64 -5.30
CA PHE A 342 68.02 16.00 -5.89
C PHE A 342 69.05 17.02 -5.41
N GLU A 343 69.99 16.66 -4.54
CA GLU A 343 70.95 17.57 -3.93
C GLU A 343 71.79 18.32 -4.98
N ASP A 344 72.32 17.62 -5.99
CA ASP A 344 73.09 18.26 -7.06
C ASP A 344 72.24 19.27 -7.85
N LEU A 345 71.00 18.98 -8.10
CA LEU A 345 70.10 19.84 -8.84
C LEU A 345 69.67 21.08 -8.01
N ILE A 346 69.52 20.94 -6.70
CA ILE A 346 69.25 22.01 -5.75
C ILE A 346 70.43 22.97 -5.75
N ILE A 347 71.64 22.47 -5.65
CA ILE A 347 72.88 23.25 -5.67
C ILE A 347 73.06 23.96 -7.03
N GLN A 348 72.82 23.25 -8.13
CA GLN A 348 72.94 23.83 -9.47
C GLN A 348 71.99 24.99 -9.73
N LYS A 349 70.75 24.91 -9.16
CA LYS A 349 69.78 26.00 -9.24
C LYS A 349 69.95 27.10 -8.19
N GLY A 350 70.89 26.92 -7.26
CA GLY A 350 71.06 27.88 -6.16
C GLY A 350 69.88 27.96 -5.21
N ILE A 351 69.12 26.89 -5.10
CA ILE A 351 67.93 26.83 -4.22
C ILE A 351 68.39 26.68 -2.77
N ASP A 352 67.89 27.53 -1.87
CA ASP A 352 68.07 27.38 -0.43
C ASP A 352 67.08 26.36 0.12
N TRP A 353 67.63 25.19 0.58
CA TRP A 353 66.82 24.10 1.10
C TRP A 353 66.75 24.16 2.61
N ASN A 354 65.54 24.33 3.17
CA ASN A 354 65.28 24.38 4.60
C ASN A 354 64.43 23.21 5.03
N GLU A 355 65.02 22.27 5.80
CA GLU A 355 64.29 21.11 6.30
C GLU A 355 64.08 21.13 7.81
N ASN A 356 62.88 20.76 8.23
CA ASN A 356 62.55 20.53 9.63
C ASN A 356 61.75 19.19 9.75
N ILE A 357 62.51 18.11 9.88
CA ILE A 357 61.95 16.75 9.90
C ILE A 357 62.09 16.19 11.32
N SER A 358 61.01 15.86 11.96
CA SER A 358 61.01 15.13 13.24
C SER A 358 61.61 13.74 13.09
N THR A 359 62.33 13.27 14.08
CA THR A 359 62.82 11.90 14.13
C THR A 359 61.71 10.90 14.33
N ASP A 360 61.87 9.67 13.84
CA ASP A 360 60.95 8.54 14.08
C ASP A 360 59.49 8.71 13.55
N LEU A 361 59.31 9.35 12.40
CA LEU A 361 58.01 9.44 11.76
C LEU A 361 57.73 8.13 11.03
N SER A 362 56.62 7.47 11.45
CA SER A 362 56.19 6.21 10.84
C SER A 362 54.80 6.38 10.23
N VAL A 363 54.63 5.88 8.99
CA VAL A 363 53.36 5.83 8.30
C VAL A 363 53.05 4.39 7.84
N ILE A 364 51.77 4.05 7.72
CA ILE A 364 51.34 2.73 7.22
C ILE A 364 50.95 2.89 5.76
N GLY A 365 51.67 2.20 4.87
CA GLY A 365 51.42 2.29 3.43
C GLY A 365 52.29 1.43 2.58
N ASP A 366 52.24 1.62 1.25
CA ASP A 366 53.12 1.01 0.27
C ASP A 366 54.37 1.88 0.07
N LYS A 367 55.54 1.38 0.49
CA LYS A 367 56.80 2.12 0.47
C LYS A 367 57.12 2.69 -0.91
N ALA A 368 57.00 1.86 -1.95
CA ALA A 368 57.35 2.30 -3.31
C ALA A 368 56.40 3.41 -3.84
N LEU A 369 55.11 3.34 -3.49
CA LEU A 369 54.15 4.34 -3.87
C LEU A 369 54.35 5.66 -3.08
N ILE A 370 54.61 5.57 -1.79
CA ILE A 370 54.89 6.78 -0.96
C ILE A 370 56.19 7.44 -1.42
N GLN A 371 57.25 6.67 -1.72
CA GLN A 371 58.46 7.22 -2.34
C GLN A 371 58.16 7.96 -3.64
N LYS A 372 57.30 7.39 -4.50
CA LYS A 372 56.86 8.03 -5.75
C LYS A 372 56.13 9.34 -5.52
N VAL A 373 55.31 9.45 -4.47
CA VAL A 373 54.66 10.69 -4.07
C VAL A 373 55.68 11.78 -3.72
N ILE A 374 56.63 11.43 -2.82
CA ILE A 374 57.62 12.39 -2.33
C ILE A 374 58.56 12.82 -3.49
N ASN A 375 58.98 11.88 -4.31
CA ASN A 375 59.80 12.16 -5.52
C ASN A 375 59.11 13.15 -6.45
N ASN A 376 57.82 12.92 -6.79
CA ASN A 376 57.05 13.82 -7.64
C ASN A 376 56.90 15.23 -7.03
N LEU A 377 56.65 15.35 -5.71
CA LEU A 377 56.50 16.61 -5.05
C LEU A 377 57.78 17.41 -4.96
N ILE A 378 58.91 16.74 -4.59
CA ILE A 378 60.22 17.38 -4.53
C ILE A 378 60.65 17.84 -5.93
N SER A 379 60.55 16.96 -6.94
CA SER A 379 60.85 17.27 -8.35
C SER A 379 60.02 18.45 -8.85
N ASN A 380 58.74 18.51 -8.56
CA ASN A 380 57.88 19.64 -8.91
C ASN A 380 58.32 20.90 -8.21
N ALA A 381 58.53 20.88 -6.88
CA ALA A 381 58.99 22.04 -6.14
C ALA A 381 60.27 22.61 -6.73
N ILE A 382 61.27 21.78 -7.01
CA ILE A 382 62.55 22.22 -7.62
C ILE A 382 62.33 22.74 -9.06
N SER A 383 61.51 22.03 -9.86
CA SER A 383 61.31 22.41 -11.28
C SER A 383 60.64 23.76 -11.44
N TYR A 384 59.67 24.08 -10.61
CA TYR A 384 58.86 25.29 -10.69
C TYR A 384 59.44 26.45 -9.82
N SER A 385 60.40 26.20 -8.93
CA SER A 385 61.05 27.25 -8.15
C SER A 385 61.98 28.08 -9.00
N PRO A 386 61.97 29.40 -8.89
CA PRO A 386 62.99 30.26 -9.50
C PRO A 386 64.40 29.97 -8.97
N GLU A 387 65.44 30.32 -9.75
CA GLU A 387 66.81 30.27 -9.27
C GLU A 387 67.01 31.17 -8.06
N GLY A 388 67.66 30.69 -7.01
CA GLY A 388 67.92 31.43 -5.77
C GLY A 388 66.70 31.54 -4.82
N SER A 389 65.60 30.81 -5.09
CA SER A 389 64.45 30.72 -4.19
C SER A 389 64.69 29.76 -3.03
N THR A 390 63.77 29.74 -2.04
CA THR A 390 63.81 28.88 -0.90
C THR A 390 62.74 27.80 -0.97
N ILE A 391 63.04 26.54 -0.61
CA ILE A 391 62.09 25.49 -0.43
C ILE A 391 62.09 25.05 1.05
N TYR A 392 60.91 25.05 1.67
CA TYR A 392 60.75 24.59 3.05
C TYR A 392 60.07 23.22 3.05
N LEU A 393 60.75 22.23 3.67
CA LEU A 393 60.17 20.90 3.91
C LEU A 393 60.00 20.70 5.41
N THR A 394 58.76 20.49 5.85
CA THR A 394 58.46 20.25 7.24
C THR A 394 57.70 18.92 7.38
N ALA A 395 58.14 18.06 8.30
CA ALA A 395 57.41 16.82 8.61
C ALA A 395 57.42 16.55 10.13
N PHE A 396 56.23 16.35 10.70
CA PHE A 396 56.06 16.11 12.13
C PHE A 396 54.84 15.25 12.41
N ALA A 397 54.77 14.70 13.65
CA ALA A 397 53.61 13.99 14.12
C ALA A 397 52.69 14.96 14.90
N GLU A 398 51.39 14.94 14.59
CA GLU A 398 50.35 15.72 15.24
C GLU A 398 49.10 14.83 15.41
N ASP A 399 48.55 14.72 16.61
CA ASP A 399 47.33 14.00 16.92
C ASP A 399 47.24 12.55 16.34
N ARG A 400 48.35 11.81 16.39
CA ARG A 400 48.56 10.45 15.84
C ARG A 400 48.62 10.37 14.31
N ALA A 401 48.62 11.49 13.63
CA ALA A 401 48.81 11.58 12.17
C ALA A 401 50.22 12.12 11.86
N VAL A 402 50.77 11.73 10.72
CA VAL A 402 52.02 12.33 10.22
C VAL A 402 51.66 13.35 9.19
N LYS A 403 52.11 14.62 9.46
CA LYS A 403 51.88 15.75 8.59
C LYS A 403 53.17 16.08 7.83
N PHE A 404 53.05 16.16 6.52
CA PHE A 404 54.10 16.57 5.61
C PHE A 404 53.72 17.86 4.92
N MET A 405 54.64 18.79 4.85
CA MET A 405 54.44 20.13 4.25
C MET A 405 55.64 20.46 3.38
N LEU A 406 55.38 20.83 2.13
CA LEU A 406 56.42 21.29 1.19
C LEU A 406 56.00 22.61 0.60
N GLU A 407 56.73 23.68 0.92
CA GLU A 407 56.48 25.04 0.44
C GLU A 407 57.63 25.51 -0.48
N ASN A 408 57.34 25.87 -1.70
CA ASN A 408 58.29 26.51 -2.61
C ASN A 408 57.94 28.00 -2.78
N THR A 409 58.94 28.85 -2.57
CA THR A 409 58.77 30.33 -2.58
C THR A 409 58.95 30.93 -3.99
N GLY A 410 58.40 32.14 -4.14
CA GLY A 410 58.57 32.91 -5.39
C GLY A 410 57.67 32.46 -6.55
N VAL A 411 56.72 31.59 -6.27
CA VAL A 411 55.73 31.08 -7.26
C VAL A 411 54.32 31.35 -6.76
N HIS A 412 53.41 31.58 -7.70
CA HIS A 412 51.98 31.70 -7.41
C HIS A 412 51.15 31.00 -8.47
N ILE A 413 50.15 30.27 -8.09
CA ILE A 413 49.24 29.58 -8.99
C ILE A 413 47.92 30.36 -9.01
N PRO A 414 47.36 30.71 -10.18
CA PRO A 414 46.04 31.32 -10.23
C PRO A 414 45.00 30.47 -9.53
N ASP A 415 44.16 31.04 -8.68
CA ASP A 415 43.18 30.26 -7.88
C ASP A 415 42.23 29.45 -8.74
N SER A 416 41.88 29.90 -9.94
CA SER A 416 41.06 29.16 -10.91
C SER A 416 41.71 27.88 -11.46
N GLU A 417 43.04 27.77 -11.32
CA GLU A 417 43.83 26.65 -11.84
C GLU A 417 44.09 25.58 -10.76
N ILE A 418 44.07 25.96 -9.48
CA ILE A 418 44.33 25.02 -8.36
C ILE A 418 43.48 23.73 -8.41
N PRO A 419 42.15 23.78 -8.66
CA PRO A 419 41.33 22.58 -8.73
C PRO A 419 41.72 21.62 -9.86
N LYS A 420 42.34 22.15 -10.94
CA LYS A 420 42.69 21.38 -12.14
C LYS A 420 44.09 20.77 -12.08
N LEU A 421 44.91 21.15 -11.11
CA LEU A 421 46.31 20.69 -11.01
C LEU A 421 46.43 19.17 -10.85
N PHE A 422 45.40 18.57 -10.35
CA PHE A 422 45.33 17.10 -10.16
C PHE A 422 44.70 16.37 -11.35
N ASP A 423 44.34 17.08 -12.42
CA ASP A 423 43.83 16.45 -13.63
C ASP A 423 45.01 15.87 -14.44
N ALA A 424 44.75 14.72 -15.07
CA ALA A 424 45.80 14.07 -15.88
C ALA A 424 46.23 14.96 -17.05
N PHE A 425 47.56 15.13 -17.23
CA PHE A 425 48.18 15.91 -18.28
C PHE A 425 47.91 17.41 -18.19
N TYR A 426 47.32 17.88 -17.08
CA TYR A 426 47.08 19.30 -16.89
C TYR A 426 48.36 20.06 -16.55
N ARG A 427 48.52 21.25 -17.12
CA ARG A 427 49.66 22.17 -16.90
C ARG A 427 49.18 23.63 -16.99
N VAL A 428 49.52 24.46 -16.01
CA VAL A 428 49.16 25.89 -15.96
C VAL A 428 49.73 26.64 -17.18
N GLU A 429 50.92 26.30 -17.64
CA GLU A 429 51.56 26.93 -18.80
C GLU A 429 51.79 25.90 -19.91
N ARG A 430 50.95 25.84 -20.94
CA ARG A 430 51.13 25.02 -22.13
C ARG A 430 52.19 25.50 -23.12
N SER A 431 52.58 26.82 -23.07
CA SER A 431 53.25 27.47 -24.23
C SER A 431 54.67 27.95 -24.03
N ARG A 432 55.23 28.10 -22.84
CA ARG A 432 56.50 28.87 -22.65
C ARG A 432 57.73 28.15 -22.15
N ASN A 433 57.63 26.96 -21.53
CA ASN A 433 58.87 26.30 -21.06
C ASN A 433 58.96 24.83 -21.46
N LYS A 434 59.41 24.57 -22.70
CA LYS A 434 59.93 23.25 -23.12
C LYS A 434 61.15 22.78 -22.27
N LYS A 435 61.72 23.66 -21.43
CA LYS A 435 62.86 23.31 -20.56
C LYS A 435 62.47 22.59 -19.26
N THR A 436 61.20 22.63 -18.83
CA THR A 436 60.72 21.95 -17.60
C THR A 436 60.02 20.62 -17.86
N GLY A 437 60.30 19.96 -18.92
CA GLY A 437 60.07 18.58 -19.38
C GLY A 437 59.04 17.66 -18.68
N GLY A 438 58.07 18.16 -17.92
CA GLY A 438 57.12 17.30 -17.15
C GLY A 438 55.96 16.77 -17.98
N SER A 439 55.57 15.50 -17.77
CA SER A 439 54.45 14.81 -18.42
C SER A 439 53.05 15.35 -18.08
N GLY A 440 52.93 16.15 -17.02
CA GLY A 440 51.63 16.54 -16.47
C GLY A 440 50.90 15.41 -15.73
N LEU A 441 51.53 14.25 -15.53
CA LEU A 441 50.98 13.11 -14.78
C LEU A 441 51.40 13.12 -13.30
N GLY A 442 52.45 13.85 -12.91
CA GLY A 442 53.03 13.75 -11.58
C GLY A 442 52.06 14.01 -10.45
N LEU A 443 51.28 15.15 -10.47
CA LEU A 443 50.29 15.45 -9.47
C LEU A 443 49.05 14.54 -9.55
N TYR A 444 48.67 14.10 -10.71
CA TYR A 444 47.62 13.10 -10.87
C TYR A 444 47.99 11.74 -10.20
N ILE A 445 49.27 11.32 -10.34
CA ILE A 445 49.82 10.12 -9.66
C ILE A 445 49.83 10.34 -8.15
N VAL A 446 50.25 11.52 -7.67
CA VAL A 446 50.23 11.91 -6.25
C VAL A 446 48.79 11.76 -5.69
N LYS A 447 47.82 12.38 -6.33
CA LYS A 447 46.40 12.27 -5.96
C LYS A 447 45.97 10.82 -5.90
N THR A 448 46.22 10.03 -6.96
CA THR A 448 45.78 8.63 -7.04
C THR A 448 46.37 7.76 -5.93
N ILE A 449 47.64 7.98 -5.59
CA ILE A 449 48.31 7.25 -4.49
C ILE A 449 47.76 7.66 -3.13
N LEU A 450 47.57 8.97 -2.87
CA LEU A 450 47.11 9.46 -1.61
C LEU A 450 45.67 9.06 -1.35
N GLU A 451 44.79 9.09 -2.36
CA GLU A 451 43.42 8.59 -2.26
C GLU A 451 43.37 7.10 -1.91
N GLN A 452 44.23 6.26 -2.47
CA GLN A 452 44.34 4.82 -2.15
C GLN A 452 44.84 4.58 -0.70
N HIS A 453 45.69 5.48 -0.19
CA HIS A 453 46.18 5.45 1.18
C HIS A 453 45.22 6.11 2.17
N GLN A 454 44.10 6.70 1.67
CA GLN A 454 43.14 7.46 2.49
C GLN A 454 43.79 8.66 3.22
N ALA A 455 44.85 9.21 2.64
CA ALA A 455 45.54 10.37 3.18
C ALA A 455 44.86 11.67 2.70
N GLU A 456 44.76 12.63 3.56
CA GLU A 456 44.29 13.97 3.21
C GLU A 456 45.42 14.77 2.57
N TYR A 457 45.10 15.57 1.56
CA TYR A 457 46.08 16.41 0.87
C TYR A 457 45.46 17.73 0.41
N SER A 458 46.31 18.77 0.35
CA SER A 458 45.91 20.08 -0.17
C SER A 458 47.06 20.79 -0.82
N ILE A 459 46.73 21.71 -1.75
CA ILE A 459 47.66 22.68 -2.34
C ILE A 459 47.03 24.06 -2.24
N ILE A 460 47.77 25.01 -1.70
CA ILE A 460 47.31 26.39 -1.51
C ILE A 460 48.42 27.39 -1.84
N ASN A 461 48.03 28.59 -2.23
CA ASN A 461 48.93 29.73 -2.25
C ASN A 461 49.14 30.29 -0.83
N THR A 462 50.38 30.58 -0.46
CA THR A 462 50.76 31.32 0.74
C THR A 462 51.26 32.71 0.36
N GLU A 463 51.55 33.53 1.34
CA GLU A 463 52.20 34.84 1.09
C GLU A 463 53.60 34.72 0.46
N ARG A 464 54.28 33.58 0.64
CA ARG A 464 55.63 33.34 0.18
C ARG A 464 55.68 32.55 -1.14
N GLY A 465 54.67 31.70 -1.40
CA GLY A 465 54.68 30.82 -2.54
C GLY A 465 53.53 29.81 -2.55
N VAL A 466 53.82 28.55 -2.84
CA VAL A 466 52.85 27.48 -2.92
C VAL A 466 53.18 26.39 -1.88
N LEU A 467 52.20 26.04 -1.07
CA LEU A 467 52.29 25.02 -0.03
C LEU A 467 51.51 23.80 -0.43
N PHE A 468 52.16 22.63 -0.45
CA PHE A 468 51.55 21.33 -0.53
C PHE A 468 51.57 20.66 0.84
N THR A 469 50.40 20.13 1.27
CA THR A 469 50.26 19.44 2.56
C THR A 469 49.72 18.02 2.37
N ILE A 470 50.27 17.06 3.10
CA ILE A 470 49.75 15.68 3.23
C ILE A 470 49.57 15.38 4.70
N GLN A 471 48.51 14.67 5.02
CA GLN A 471 48.29 14.11 6.35
C GLN A 471 47.95 12.58 6.20
N PHE A 472 48.82 11.76 6.77
CA PHE A 472 48.69 10.29 6.78
C PHE A 472 48.05 9.79 8.05
#